data_10ecee546bd3dc94a9c0187d5f707eb0
#
_entry.id   10ecee546bd3dc94a9c0187d5f707eb0
#
_cell.length_a   1.000
_cell.length_b   1.000
_cell.length_c   1.000
_cell.angle_alpha   90.00
_cell.angle_beta   90.00
_cell.angle_gamma   90.00
#
_symmetry.space_group_name_H-M   'P 1'
#
loop_
_entity.id
_entity.type
_entity.pdbx_description
1 polymer ?
#
loop_
_entity_poly.entity_id
_entity_poly.type
_entity_poly.pdbx_seq_one_letter_code
_entity_poly.pdbx_strand_id
1 'polypeptide(L)'
;MKRYERRIEDKNYLVLVMKVLTDIVVVAGVALFLFVYFGNTAVVSGYSMDNTLTNNDVVLINKFTYAISKIERFDVIVYGTDSGKYVKRIIGMPGERIKIENGKVYIDGKVLRNDIGGDAILSAGVAESEILLGEDEYFVLGDNRNNSEDSRFTTVGNIKRENIIGKAWFEITGITDFGFIE
;
A
#
# COMPACT_ATOMS: atom_id res chain seq x y z
N MET A 1 8.80 23.98 -60.88
CA MET A 1 9.43 22.83 -60.23
C MET A 1 9.96 23.15 -58.84
N LYS A 2 10.96 24.01 -58.66
CA LYS A 2 11.56 24.35 -57.34
C LYS A 2 10.55 24.80 -56.22
N ARG A 3 9.42 25.43 -56.55
CA ARG A 3 8.41 25.88 -55.58
C ARG A 3 7.56 24.71 -55.06
N TYR A 4 7.34 23.68 -55.87
CA TYR A 4 6.57 22.49 -55.50
C TYR A 4 7.36 21.56 -54.58
N GLU A 5 8.66 21.37 -54.92
CA GLU A 5 9.57 20.57 -54.11
C GLU A 5 9.75 21.16 -52.70
N ARG A 6 9.96 22.48 -52.54
CA ARG A 6 10.03 23.15 -51.24
C ARG A 6 8.76 22.95 -50.41
N ARG A 7 7.57 22.99 -51.03
CA ARG A 7 6.31 22.79 -50.31
C ARG A 7 6.16 21.35 -49.80
N ILE A 8 6.72 20.37 -50.44
CA ILE A 8 6.74 18.96 -50.02
C ILE A 8 7.73 18.78 -48.87
N GLU A 9 8.92 19.36 -48.98
CA GLU A 9 9.92 19.32 -47.90
C GLU A 9 9.43 19.98 -46.62
N ASP A 10 8.82 21.17 -46.72
CA ASP A 10 8.23 21.88 -45.56
C ASP A 10 7.11 21.07 -44.92
N LYS A 11 6.27 20.38 -45.70
CA LYS A 11 5.20 19.54 -45.16
C LYS A 11 5.77 18.30 -44.45
N ASN A 12 6.79 17.68 -44.99
CA ASN A 12 7.44 16.52 -44.37
C ASN A 12 8.16 16.93 -43.09
N TYR A 13 8.81 18.10 -43.07
CA TYR A 13 9.43 18.66 -41.87
C TYR A 13 8.38 18.94 -40.75
N LEU A 14 7.25 19.58 -41.10
CA LEU A 14 6.17 19.83 -40.14
C LEU A 14 5.60 18.53 -39.57
N VAL A 15 5.38 17.51 -40.42
CA VAL A 15 4.91 16.19 -39.94
C VAL A 15 5.92 15.56 -38.97
N LEU A 16 7.23 15.64 -39.30
CA LEU A 16 8.27 15.13 -38.42
C LEU A 16 8.29 15.87 -37.07
N VAL A 17 8.23 17.21 -37.09
CA VAL A 17 8.18 18.04 -35.86
C VAL A 17 6.97 17.69 -35.03
N MET A 18 5.78 17.58 -35.65
CA MET A 18 4.56 17.21 -34.94
C MET A 18 4.63 15.82 -34.30
N LYS A 19 5.23 14.85 -35.01
CA LYS A 19 5.45 13.51 -34.49
C LYS A 19 6.37 13.54 -33.26
N VAL A 20 7.51 14.23 -33.34
CA VAL A 20 8.45 14.34 -32.22
C VAL A 20 7.80 15.03 -31.03
N LEU A 21 7.02 16.09 -31.25
CA LEU A 21 6.28 16.76 -30.17
C LEU A 21 5.26 15.82 -29.52
N THR A 22 4.53 15.05 -30.33
CA THR A 22 3.57 14.06 -29.80
C THR A 22 4.28 13.00 -28.98
N ASP A 23 5.40 12.46 -29.46
CA ASP A 23 6.18 11.45 -28.75
C ASP A 23 6.69 12.00 -27.40
N ILE A 24 7.19 13.25 -27.37
CA ILE A 24 7.61 13.91 -26.13
C ILE A 24 6.44 14.05 -25.14
N VAL A 25 5.28 14.50 -25.61
CA VAL A 25 4.09 14.67 -24.74
C VAL A 25 3.65 13.32 -24.18
N VAL A 26 3.61 12.27 -24.98
CA VAL A 26 3.24 10.91 -24.53
C VAL A 26 4.24 10.40 -23.50
N VAL A 27 5.54 10.50 -23.77
CA VAL A 27 6.58 10.05 -22.83
C VAL A 27 6.51 10.83 -21.52
N ALA A 28 6.37 12.16 -21.59
CA ALA A 28 6.22 13.00 -20.42
C ALA A 28 4.96 12.65 -19.61
N GLY A 29 3.84 12.39 -20.29
CA GLY A 29 2.58 11.96 -19.64
C GLY A 29 2.72 10.61 -18.92
N VAL A 30 3.35 9.62 -19.57
CA VAL A 30 3.64 8.32 -18.95
C VAL A 30 4.59 8.46 -17.77
N ALA A 31 5.67 9.24 -17.92
CA ALA A 31 6.62 9.47 -16.83
C ALA A 31 5.95 10.13 -15.63
N LEU A 32 5.11 11.15 -15.87
CA LEU A 32 4.34 11.81 -14.81
C LEU A 32 3.36 10.85 -14.12
N PHE A 33 2.65 10.03 -14.91
CA PHE A 33 1.74 9.00 -14.36
C PHE A 33 2.49 8.04 -13.45
N LEU A 34 3.61 7.49 -13.92
CA LEU A 34 4.43 6.57 -13.12
C LEU A 34 4.94 7.26 -11.84
N PHE A 35 5.42 8.49 -11.94
CA PHE A 35 5.89 9.25 -10.79
C PHE A 35 4.79 9.50 -9.75
N VAL A 36 3.60 9.91 -10.18
CA VAL A 36 2.47 10.22 -9.26
C VAL A 36 1.96 8.98 -8.54
N TYR A 37 1.85 7.84 -9.24
CA TYR A 37 1.22 6.65 -8.69
C TYR A 37 2.19 5.65 -8.05
N PHE A 38 3.43 5.60 -8.51
CA PHE A 38 4.44 4.64 -8.05
C PHE A 38 5.68 5.29 -7.41
N GLY A 39 5.89 6.59 -7.60
CA GLY A 39 7.04 7.31 -7.04
C GLY A 39 6.92 7.69 -5.55
N ASN A 40 5.87 7.22 -4.86
CA ASN A 40 5.70 7.49 -3.44
C ASN A 40 6.37 6.39 -2.61
N THR A 41 7.13 6.82 -1.60
CA THR A 41 7.82 5.91 -0.69
C THR A 41 7.38 6.15 0.75
N ALA A 42 7.58 5.14 1.59
CA ALA A 42 7.58 5.27 3.04
C ALA A 42 8.80 4.56 3.60
N VAL A 43 9.35 5.07 4.69
CA VAL A 43 10.38 4.40 5.46
C VAL A 43 9.70 3.68 6.61
N VAL A 44 9.98 2.39 6.74
CA VAL A 44 9.50 1.57 7.86
C VAL A 44 10.25 1.99 9.11
N SER A 45 9.52 2.40 10.14
CA SER A 45 10.09 2.79 11.42
C SER A 45 9.66 1.81 12.50
N GLY A 46 10.62 1.25 13.19
CA GLY A 46 10.43 0.27 14.26
C GLY A 46 10.36 -1.17 13.74
N TYR A 47 9.99 -2.08 14.62
CA TYR A 47 10.07 -3.54 14.45
C TYR A 47 8.69 -4.21 14.33
N SER A 48 7.66 -3.41 14.11
CA SER A 48 6.27 -3.91 14.13
C SER A 48 5.90 -4.78 12.93
N MET A 49 6.67 -4.70 11.85
CA MET A 49 6.50 -5.50 10.64
C MET A 49 7.62 -6.52 10.44
N ASP A 50 8.45 -6.76 11.48
CA ASP A 50 9.50 -7.79 11.44
C ASP A 50 8.90 -9.13 11.00
N ASN A 51 9.69 -9.89 10.29
CA ASN A 51 9.45 -11.06 9.46
C ASN A 51 9.05 -10.69 8.01
N THR A 52 8.49 -9.51 7.76
CA THR A 52 8.17 -9.04 6.39
C THR A 52 9.01 -7.82 6.03
N LEU A 53 9.07 -6.83 6.91
CA LEU A 53 9.81 -5.57 6.71
C LEU A 53 10.57 -5.21 7.98
N THR A 54 11.81 -4.81 7.83
CA THR A 54 12.67 -4.43 8.96
C THR A 54 12.78 -2.91 9.12
N ASN A 55 13.34 -2.49 10.26
CA ASN A 55 13.52 -1.08 10.54
C ASN A 55 14.44 -0.40 9.52
N ASN A 56 14.06 0.75 9.01
CA ASN A 56 14.66 1.54 7.94
C ASN A 56 14.47 1.02 6.52
N ASP A 57 13.69 -0.04 6.31
CA ASP A 57 13.32 -0.44 4.96
C ASP A 57 12.55 0.66 4.26
N VAL A 58 12.81 0.82 2.97
CA VAL A 58 12.10 1.76 2.12
C VAL A 58 11.13 0.98 1.25
N VAL A 59 9.86 1.29 1.38
CA VAL A 59 8.80 0.63 0.60
C VAL A 59 8.20 1.57 -0.44
N LEU A 60 7.91 1.06 -1.62
CA LEU A 60 7.12 1.75 -2.64
C LEU A 60 5.62 1.63 -2.32
N ILE A 61 4.93 2.75 -2.42
CA ILE A 61 3.49 2.85 -2.20
C ILE A 61 2.78 2.88 -3.55
N ASN A 62 1.98 1.87 -3.82
CA ASN A 62 1.10 1.86 -4.97
C ASN A 62 -0.26 2.47 -4.59
N LYS A 63 -0.49 3.70 -5.01
CA LYS A 63 -1.77 4.40 -4.80
C LYS A 63 -2.81 4.01 -5.86
N PHE A 64 -2.35 3.61 -7.04
CA PHE A 64 -3.22 3.29 -8.17
C PHE A 64 -4.02 2.01 -7.94
N THR A 65 -3.43 1.03 -7.24
CA THR A 65 -4.11 -0.23 -6.93
C THR A 65 -5.50 0.02 -6.34
N TYR A 66 -5.58 0.89 -5.33
CA TYR A 66 -6.85 1.15 -4.64
C TYR A 66 -7.76 2.19 -5.32
N ALA A 67 -7.33 2.73 -6.47
CA ALA A 67 -8.19 3.52 -7.35
C ALA A 67 -9.01 2.63 -8.31
N ILE A 68 -8.51 1.42 -8.60
CA ILE A 68 -9.11 0.49 -9.58
C ILE A 68 -9.54 -0.85 -8.98
N SER A 69 -9.01 -1.24 -7.82
CA SER A 69 -9.33 -2.48 -7.13
C SER A 69 -9.71 -2.23 -5.67
N LYS A 70 -10.28 -3.25 -5.05
CA LYS A 70 -10.61 -3.22 -3.62
C LYS A 70 -9.35 -3.55 -2.80
N ILE A 71 -9.36 -3.10 -1.55
CA ILE A 71 -8.41 -3.55 -0.54
C ILE A 71 -8.72 -5.00 -0.23
N GLU A 72 -7.69 -5.83 -0.14
CA GLU A 72 -7.83 -7.25 0.16
C GLU A 72 -7.26 -7.57 1.54
N ARG A 73 -7.75 -8.66 2.13
CA ARG A 73 -7.16 -9.17 3.38
C ARG A 73 -5.71 -9.58 3.14
N PHE A 74 -4.87 -9.31 4.10
CA PHE A 74 -3.42 -9.47 4.09
C PHE A 74 -2.64 -8.45 3.27
N ASP A 75 -3.29 -7.50 2.59
CA ASP A 75 -2.56 -6.38 2.00
C ASP A 75 -1.74 -5.66 3.08
N VAL A 76 -0.47 -5.42 2.78
CA VAL A 76 0.35 -4.49 3.57
C VAL A 76 0.06 -3.09 3.09
N ILE A 77 -0.46 -2.25 3.98
CA ILE A 77 -0.89 -0.90 3.66
C ILE A 77 -0.01 0.15 4.33
N VAL A 78 0.08 1.31 3.69
CA VAL A 78 0.57 2.52 4.32
C VAL A 78 -0.63 3.42 4.60
N TYR A 79 -0.80 3.82 5.86
CA TYR A 79 -1.83 4.77 6.25
C TYR A 79 -1.23 5.97 6.97
N GLY A 80 -1.93 7.08 6.91
CA GLY A 80 -1.52 8.34 7.52
C GLY A 80 -2.32 8.65 8.77
N THR A 81 -1.64 9.27 9.75
CA THR A 81 -2.23 9.90 10.93
C THR A 81 -1.64 11.30 11.09
N ASP A 82 -2.11 12.06 12.06
CA ASP A 82 -1.53 13.38 12.39
C ASP A 82 -0.05 13.28 12.83
N SER A 83 0.35 12.12 13.35
CA SER A 83 1.72 11.85 13.82
C SER A 83 2.66 11.30 12.75
N GLY A 84 2.14 10.86 11.59
CA GLY A 84 2.98 10.35 10.50
C GLY A 84 2.35 9.24 9.67
N LYS A 85 3.23 8.49 8.98
CA LYS A 85 2.84 7.33 8.18
C LYS A 85 3.24 6.05 8.89
N TYR A 86 2.35 5.06 8.82
CA TYR A 86 2.54 3.76 9.44
C TYR A 86 2.29 2.66 8.41
N VAL A 87 2.99 1.55 8.59
CA VAL A 87 2.87 0.35 7.75
C VAL A 87 2.30 -0.76 8.61
N LYS A 88 1.19 -1.38 8.18
CA LYS A 88 0.54 -2.50 8.86
C LYS A 88 -0.14 -3.41 7.84
N ARG A 89 -0.52 -4.60 8.27
CA ARG A 89 -1.25 -5.58 7.48
C ARG A 89 -2.74 -5.56 7.78
N ILE A 90 -3.56 -5.61 6.74
CA ILE A 90 -5.02 -5.74 6.84
C ILE A 90 -5.36 -7.15 7.36
N ILE A 91 -6.06 -7.21 8.47
CA ILE A 91 -6.54 -8.45 9.08
C ILE A 91 -8.06 -8.54 9.06
N GLY A 92 -8.75 -7.47 9.43
CA GLY A 92 -10.21 -7.39 9.39
C GLY A 92 -10.70 -6.49 8.26
N MET A 93 -11.76 -6.91 7.60
CA MET A 93 -12.41 -6.19 6.50
C MET A 93 -13.69 -5.50 6.98
N PRO A 94 -14.17 -4.48 6.26
CA PRO A 94 -15.42 -3.80 6.60
C PRO A 94 -16.59 -4.75 6.84
N GLY A 95 -17.34 -4.50 7.92
CA GLY A 95 -18.52 -5.28 8.31
C GLY A 95 -18.23 -6.58 9.05
N GLU A 96 -16.97 -6.97 9.23
CA GLU A 96 -16.59 -8.20 9.93
C GLU A 96 -16.52 -8.01 11.45
N ARG A 97 -16.69 -9.11 12.16
CA ARG A 97 -16.51 -9.21 13.61
C ARG A 97 -15.15 -9.79 13.93
N ILE A 98 -14.35 -9.04 14.66
CA ILE A 98 -12.98 -9.41 15.01
C ILE A 98 -12.93 -9.76 16.49
N LYS A 99 -12.30 -10.87 16.84
CA LYS A 99 -11.97 -11.25 18.21
C LYS A 99 -10.59 -11.88 18.25
N ILE A 100 -9.83 -11.60 19.29
CA ILE A 100 -8.57 -12.29 19.57
C ILE A 100 -8.74 -13.09 20.87
N GLU A 101 -8.61 -14.41 20.75
CA GLU A 101 -8.81 -15.33 21.87
C GLU A 101 -7.78 -16.47 21.79
N ASN A 102 -7.21 -16.85 22.92
CA ASN A 102 -6.19 -17.91 23.01
C ASN A 102 -5.01 -17.71 22.03
N GLY A 103 -4.59 -16.45 21.83
CA GLY A 103 -3.49 -16.08 20.95
C GLY A 103 -3.79 -16.13 19.47
N LYS A 104 -5.05 -16.34 19.06
CA LYS A 104 -5.49 -16.46 17.67
C LYS A 104 -6.51 -15.39 17.31
N VAL A 105 -6.47 -14.96 16.05
CA VAL A 105 -7.48 -14.05 15.47
C VAL A 105 -8.68 -14.86 15.00
N TYR A 106 -9.87 -14.40 15.33
CA TYR A 106 -11.15 -14.91 14.86
C TYR A 106 -11.84 -13.84 14.02
N ILE A 107 -12.37 -14.23 12.88
CA ILE A 107 -13.20 -13.43 11.99
C ILE A 107 -14.57 -14.10 11.90
N ASP A 108 -15.65 -13.40 12.28
CA ASP A 108 -17.01 -13.93 12.32
C ASP A 108 -17.10 -15.29 13.03
N GLY A 109 -16.42 -15.39 14.17
CA GLY A 109 -16.37 -16.58 15.02
C GLY A 109 -15.52 -17.73 14.48
N LYS A 110 -14.80 -17.57 13.38
CA LYS A 110 -13.91 -18.58 12.78
C LYS A 110 -12.45 -18.16 12.90
N VAL A 111 -11.59 -19.10 13.24
CA VAL A 111 -10.14 -18.85 13.29
C VAL A 111 -9.66 -18.40 11.91
N LEU A 112 -8.93 -17.28 11.90
CA LEU A 112 -8.29 -16.77 10.68
C LEU A 112 -7.25 -17.78 10.19
N ARG A 113 -7.40 -18.21 8.93
CA ARG A 113 -6.46 -19.12 8.28
C ARG A 113 -5.38 -18.32 7.54
N ASN A 114 -4.21 -18.92 7.38
CA ASN A 114 -3.06 -18.33 6.67
C ASN A 114 -2.60 -16.99 7.28
N ASP A 115 -2.75 -16.86 8.60
CA ASP A 115 -2.27 -15.69 9.31
C ASP A 115 -0.74 -15.70 9.33
N ILE A 116 -0.12 -14.65 8.80
CA ILE A 116 1.34 -14.54 8.59
C ILE A 116 2.07 -14.27 9.91
N GLY A 117 1.38 -13.80 10.92
CA GLY A 117 1.99 -13.36 12.20
C GLY A 117 2.67 -14.43 13.06
N GLY A 118 2.67 -15.70 12.64
CA GLY A 118 3.46 -16.82 13.15
C GLY A 118 3.29 -17.13 14.65
N ASP A 119 3.53 -16.17 15.52
CA ASP A 119 3.53 -16.31 16.97
C ASP A 119 2.12 -16.11 17.57
N ALA A 120 1.86 -16.79 18.68
CA ALA A 120 0.65 -16.55 19.46
C ALA A 120 0.62 -15.10 19.99
N ILE A 121 -0.51 -14.46 19.82
CA ILE A 121 -0.74 -13.08 20.31
C ILE A 121 -0.86 -13.11 21.84
N LEU A 122 0.07 -12.44 22.51
CA LEU A 122 0.09 -12.39 23.99
C LEU A 122 -0.91 -11.41 24.57
N SER A 123 -1.19 -10.31 23.85
CA SER A 123 -2.16 -9.29 24.26
C SER A 123 -3.18 -9.05 23.17
N ALA A 124 -4.43 -9.33 23.46
CA ALA A 124 -5.56 -9.10 22.56
C ALA A 124 -5.99 -7.61 22.54
N GLY A 125 -5.65 -6.84 23.57
CA GLY A 125 -6.05 -5.45 23.72
C GLY A 125 -7.58 -5.29 23.66
N VAL A 126 -8.08 -4.31 22.90
CA VAL A 126 -9.53 -4.09 22.74
C VAL A 126 -10.23 -5.24 22.02
N ALA A 127 -9.50 -6.05 21.24
CA ALA A 127 -10.05 -7.20 20.53
C ALA A 127 -10.23 -8.45 21.41
N GLU A 128 -9.97 -8.39 22.72
CA GLU A 128 -10.40 -9.41 23.68
C GLU A 128 -11.92 -9.53 23.69
N SER A 129 -12.61 -8.39 23.54
CA SER A 129 -14.04 -8.34 23.24
C SER A 129 -14.25 -8.29 21.73
N GLU A 130 -15.37 -8.87 21.26
CA GLU A 130 -15.71 -8.83 19.84
C GLU A 130 -15.93 -7.40 19.34
N ILE A 131 -15.25 -7.02 18.28
CA ILE A 131 -15.32 -5.72 17.61
C ILE A 131 -16.04 -5.90 16.27
N LEU A 132 -17.14 -5.17 16.05
CA LEU A 132 -17.78 -5.06 14.75
C LEU A 132 -17.15 -3.89 13.98
N LEU A 133 -16.56 -4.16 12.81
CA LEU A 133 -16.01 -3.13 11.94
C LEU A 133 -17.11 -2.39 11.18
N GLY A 134 -16.98 -1.08 11.05
CA GLY A 134 -17.85 -0.26 10.20
C GLY A 134 -17.66 -0.56 8.71
N GLU A 135 -18.50 0.05 7.85
CA GLU A 135 -18.49 -0.18 6.40
C GLU A 135 -17.23 0.32 5.68
N ASP A 136 -16.47 1.21 6.31
CA ASP A 136 -15.23 1.81 5.81
C ASP A 136 -14.03 1.58 6.75
N GLU A 137 -14.17 0.68 7.72
CA GLU A 137 -13.16 0.42 8.74
C GLU A 137 -12.43 -0.90 8.49
N TYR A 138 -11.13 -0.85 8.73
CA TYR A 138 -10.21 -1.98 8.61
C TYR A 138 -9.51 -2.20 9.96
N PHE A 139 -9.40 -3.45 10.36
CA PHE A 139 -8.60 -3.85 11.51
C PHE A 139 -7.21 -4.26 11.02
N VAL A 140 -6.18 -3.61 11.52
CA VAL A 140 -4.81 -3.84 11.08
C VAL A 140 -3.95 -4.36 12.23
N LEU A 141 -3.02 -5.26 11.91
CA LEU A 141 -2.00 -5.74 12.83
C LEU A 141 -0.61 -5.57 12.22
N GLY A 142 0.39 -5.44 13.09
CA GLY A 142 1.77 -5.65 12.70
C GLY A 142 2.06 -7.15 12.55
N ASP A 143 3.01 -7.52 11.69
CA ASP A 143 3.42 -8.91 11.52
C ASP A 143 4.16 -9.41 12.75
N ASN A 144 4.94 -8.55 13.41
CA ASN A 144 5.46 -8.78 14.75
C ASN A 144 4.38 -8.55 15.81
N ARG A 145 3.52 -9.54 16.01
CA ARG A 145 2.30 -9.47 16.84
C ARG A 145 2.54 -8.96 18.26
N ASN A 146 3.68 -9.29 18.83
CA ASN A 146 3.99 -9.00 20.23
C ASN A 146 4.81 -7.73 20.41
N ASN A 147 5.24 -7.10 19.29
CA ASN A 147 5.99 -5.85 19.30
C ASN A 147 5.39 -4.85 18.27
N SER A 148 4.08 -4.65 18.34
CA SER A 148 3.37 -3.77 17.41
C SER A 148 2.31 -2.96 18.15
N GLU A 149 2.30 -1.65 17.92
CA GLU A 149 1.18 -0.78 18.22
C GLU A 149 0.28 -0.73 16.97
N ASP A 150 -0.95 -1.26 17.10
CA ASP A 150 -1.89 -1.48 16.00
C ASP A 150 -3.34 -1.41 16.49
N SER A 151 -4.31 -1.88 15.71
CA SER A 151 -5.75 -1.75 16.02
C SER A 151 -6.18 -2.37 17.34
N ARG A 152 -5.34 -3.17 17.98
CA ARG A 152 -5.58 -3.67 19.35
C ARG A 152 -5.50 -2.57 20.42
N PHE A 153 -4.87 -1.45 20.09
CA PHE A 153 -4.72 -0.32 21.02
C PHE A 153 -5.69 0.78 20.66
N THR A 154 -6.35 1.35 21.69
CA THR A 154 -7.30 2.46 21.52
C THR A 154 -6.69 3.72 20.90
N THR A 155 -5.38 3.89 21.05
CA THR A 155 -4.59 4.98 20.44
C THR A 155 -4.54 4.91 18.91
N VAL A 156 -4.64 3.71 18.35
CA VAL A 156 -4.66 3.46 16.90
C VAL A 156 -6.09 3.23 16.41
N GLY A 157 -6.81 2.29 17.04
CA GLY A 157 -8.18 1.92 16.67
C GLY A 157 -8.27 1.30 15.26
N ASN A 158 -9.49 1.26 14.72
CA ASN A 158 -9.73 0.82 13.36
C ASN A 158 -9.29 1.88 12.36
N ILE A 159 -8.71 1.47 11.23
CA ILE A 159 -8.23 2.39 10.20
C ILE A 159 -9.34 2.62 9.19
N LYS A 160 -9.72 3.88 9.00
CA LYS A 160 -10.70 4.24 7.96
C LYS A 160 -10.08 4.19 6.58
N ARG A 161 -10.93 3.88 5.58
CA ARG A 161 -10.51 3.83 4.18
C ARG A 161 -9.83 5.12 3.71
N GLU A 162 -10.31 6.28 4.15
CA GLU A 162 -9.77 7.59 3.79
C GLU A 162 -8.33 7.83 4.26
N ASN A 163 -7.93 7.18 5.36
CA ASN A 163 -6.58 7.29 5.92
C ASN A 163 -5.58 6.38 5.20
N ILE A 164 -6.05 5.42 4.39
CA ILE A 164 -5.19 4.49 3.65
C ILE A 164 -4.61 5.20 2.42
N ILE A 165 -3.30 5.40 2.42
CA ILE A 165 -2.56 6.08 1.36
C ILE A 165 -2.38 5.18 0.14
N GLY A 166 -2.08 3.89 0.37
CA GLY A 166 -1.88 2.90 -0.69
C GLY A 166 -1.32 1.59 -0.18
N LYS A 167 -1.10 0.65 -1.11
CA LYS A 167 -0.49 -0.66 -0.83
C LYS A 167 1.03 -0.52 -0.83
N ALA A 168 1.69 -0.99 0.21
CA ALA A 168 3.13 -1.26 0.17
C ALA A 168 3.31 -2.52 -0.66
N TRP A 169 3.98 -2.44 -1.80
CA TRP A 169 4.02 -3.55 -2.77
C TRP A 169 5.42 -3.99 -3.13
N PHE A 170 6.40 -3.13 -2.92
CA PHE A 170 7.79 -3.41 -3.26
C PHE A 170 8.73 -2.77 -2.26
N GLU A 171 9.72 -3.53 -1.82
CA GLU A 171 10.77 -3.08 -0.93
C GLU A 171 12.02 -2.70 -1.72
N ILE A 172 12.63 -1.56 -1.37
CA ILE A 172 13.85 -1.03 -1.98
C ILE A 172 14.91 -0.88 -0.91
N THR A 173 15.24 -1.91 -0.17
CA THR A 173 16.25 -1.78 0.89
C THR A 173 17.55 -2.42 0.44
N GLY A 174 18.56 -1.56 0.16
CA GLY A 174 19.89 -2.02 -0.19
C GLY A 174 20.02 -2.67 -1.57
N ILE A 175 21.22 -3.19 -1.87
CA ILE A 175 21.54 -3.85 -3.15
C ILE A 175 21.12 -5.33 -3.13
N THR A 176 20.89 -5.89 -1.95
CA THR A 176 20.65 -7.33 -1.73
C THR A 176 19.22 -7.68 -1.33
N ASP A 177 18.49 -6.74 -0.73
CA ASP A 177 17.16 -6.97 -0.19
C ASP A 177 16.16 -6.07 -0.93
N PHE A 178 15.69 -6.52 -2.06
CA PHE A 178 14.58 -5.90 -2.78
C PHE A 178 13.64 -6.97 -3.32
N GLY A 179 12.33 -6.72 -3.23
CA GLY A 179 11.34 -7.70 -3.67
C GLY A 179 9.91 -7.23 -3.52
N PHE A 180 9.00 -8.06 -3.99
CA PHE A 180 7.58 -7.86 -3.77
C PHE A 180 7.23 -8.21 -2.32
N ILE A 181 6.37 -7.40 -1.73
CA ILE A 181 5.85 -7.61 -0.38
C ILE A 181 4.59 -8.48 -0.52
N GLU A 182 4.61 -9.66 0.11
CA GLU A 182 3.50 -10.62 0.16
C GLU A 182 2.72 -10.53 1.46
#